data_f03310f78ab6778c5285b1bc3723707c
#
_entry.id   f03310f78ab6778c5285b1bc3723707c
#
_cell.length_a   1.000
_cell.length_b   1.000
_cell.length_c   1.000
_cell.angle_alpha   90.00
_cell.angle_beta   90.00
_cell.angle_gamma   90.00
#
_symmetry.space_group_name_H-M   'P 1'
#
loop_
_entity.id
_entity.type
_entity.pdbx_description
1 polymer ?
#
loop_
_entity_poly.entity_id
_entity_poly.type
_entity_poly.pdbx_seq_one_letter_code
_entity_poly.pdbx_strand_id
1 'polypeptide(L)'
;MRNKWSKHAKQQRAAILRTIARELSREDASRWNGKIADAVTNLPDFPELGDAVPAECFFTIPADFERLRQTHCLPYRIVYEHVSGEIHILAIIHSSAMIRTRDTYWN
;
A
#
# COMPACT_ATOMS: atom_id res chain seq x y z
N MET A 1 -0.11 -10.98 15.12
CA MET A 1 0.28 -10.47 13.77
C MET A 1 0.15 -8.98 13.70
N ARG A 2 0.96 -8.33 12.92
CA ARG A 2 0.94 -6.88 12.77
C ARG A 2 1.40 -6.47 11.38
N ASN A 3 1.09 -5.24 11.04
CA ASN A 3 1.54 -4.64 9.80
C ASN A 3 2.95 -4.10 9.97
N LYS A 4 3.77 -4.31 8.96
CA LYS A 4 5.11 -3.76 8.89
C LYS A 4 5.22 -2.96 7.60
N TRP A 5 5.48 -1.67 7.73
CA TRP A 5 5.54 -0.75 6.60
C TRP A 5 6.95 -0.66 6.07
N SER A 6 7.14 -0.84 4.77
CA SER A 6 8.44 -0.60 4.15
C SER A 6 8.79 0.88 4.23
N LYS A 7 10.08 1.18 4.13
CA LYS A 7 10.55 2.56 4.08
C LYS A 7 9.89 3.32 2.94
N HIS A 8 9.80 2.69 1.78
CA HIS A 8 9.17 3.29 0.60
C HIS A 8 7.70 3.60 0.84
N ALA A 9 6.95 2.66 1.42
CA ALA A 9 5.54 2.88 1.73
C ALA A 9 5.33 3.99 2.74
N LYS A 10 6.18 4.08 3.75
CA LYS A 10 6.13 5.18 4.72
C LYS A 10 6.36 6.53 4.05
N GLN A 11 7.31 6.60 3.13
CA GLN A 11 7.61 7.83 2.40
C GLN A 11 6.45 8.22 1.47
N GLN A 12 5.85 7.25 0.79
CA GLN A 12 4.70 7.50 -0.07
C GLN A 12 3.51 8.00 0.74
N ARG A 13 3.22 7.36 1.87
CA ARG A 13 2.14 7.79 2.76
C ARG A 13 2.34 9.22 3.22
N ALA A 14 3.55 9.54 3.68
CA ALA A 14 3.87 10.89 4.14
C ALA A 14 3.71 11.93 3.02
N ALA A 15 4.14 11.59 1.80
CA ALA A 15 4.03 12.48 0.65
C ALA A 15 2.56 12.75 0.30
N ILE A 16 1.73 11.71 0.30
CA ILE A 16 0.29 11.84 0.05
C ILE A 16 -0.34 12.77 1.07
N LEU A 17 -0.05 12.57 2.36
CA LEU A 17 -0.64 13.36 3.43
C LEU A 17 -0.17 14.82 3.39
N ARG A 18 1.10 15.07 3.06
CA ARG A 18 1.60 16.44 2.89
C ARG A 18 0.89 17.16 1.75
N THR A 19 0.66 16.47 0.64
CA THR A 19 -0.05 17.05 -0.50
C THR A 19 -1.48 17.41 -0.12
N ILE A 20 -2.17 16.52 0.58
CA ILE A 20 -3.54 16.78 1.02
C ILE A 20 -3.59 17.95 1.99
N ALA A 21 -2.65 18.01 2.94
CA ALA A 21 -2.60 19.11 3.92
C ALA A 21 -2.36 20.46 3.24
N ARG A 22 -1.51 20.46 2.20
CA ARG A 22 -1.18 21.69 1.47
C ARG A 22 -2.31 22.15 0.56
N GLU A 23 -2.92 21.23 -0.17
CA GLU A 23 -3.91 21.56 -1.19
C GLU A 23 -5.34 21.64 -0.67
N LEU A 24 -5.64 20.93 0.41
CA LEU A 24 -6.96 20.93 1.04
C LEU A 24 -6.85 21.50 2.44
N SER A 25 -6.60 20.65 3.45
CA SER A 25 -6.48 21.09 4.83
C SER A 25 -5.78 20.05 5.68
N ARG A 26 -5.34 20.46 6.88
CA ARG A 26 -4.78 19.53 7.87
C ARG A 26 -5.83 18.54 8.35
N GLU A 27 -7.08 18.98 8.43
CA GLU A 27 -8.20 18.12 8.83
C GLU A 27 -8.43 17.03 7.80
N ASP A 28 -8.36 17.38 6.51
CA ASP A 28 -8.48 16.40 5.44
C ASP A 28 -7.31 15.41 5.47
N ALA A 29 -6.09 15.88 5.72
CA ALA A 29 -4.93 15.01 5.85
C ALA A 29 -5.10 14.04 7.01
N SER A 30 -5.59 14.50 8.15
CA SER A 30 -5.85 13.65 9.32
C SER A 30 -6.90 12.59 9.01
N ARG A 31 -7.96 12.96 8.32
CA ARG A 31 -9.02 12.04 7.91
C ARG A 31 -8.50 10.98 6.95
N TRP A 32 -7.69 11.38 5.96
CA TRP A 32 -7.08 10.45 5.02
C TRP A 32 -6.09 9.51 5.70
N ASN A 33 -5.33 10.02 6.68
CA ASN A 33 -4.44 9.17 7.47
C ASN A 33 -5.23 8.07 8.17
N GLY A 34 -6.39 8.39 8.72
CA GLY A 34 -7.30 7.42 9.33
C GLY A 34 -7.81 6.40 8.32
N LYS A 35 -8.20 6.84 7.12
CA LYS A 35 -8.68 5.94 6.06
C LYS A 35 -7.59 4.95 5.63
N ILE A 36 -6.36 5.42 5.49
CA ILE A 36 -5.23 4.57 5.13
C ILE A 36 -4.98 3.53 6.23
N ALA A 37 -4.99 3.97 7.48
CA ALA A 37 -4.82 3.06 8.62
C ALA A 37 -5.93 2.00 8.66
N ASP A 38 -7.18 2.41 8.45
CA ASP A 38 -8.32 1.51 8.47
C ASP A 38 -8.25 0.48 7.34
N ALA A 39 -7.76 0.88 6.17
CA ALA A 39 -7.65 -0.02 5.02
C ALA A 39 -6.75 -1.22 5.29
N VAL A 40 -5.77 -1.10 6.20
CA VAL A 40 -4.82 -2.18 6.50
C VAL A 40 -5.04 -2.81 7.87
N THR A 41 -5.93 -2.27 8.69
CA THR A 41 -6.11 -2.70 10.08
C THR A 41 -6.42 -4.19 10.20
N ASN A 42 -7.24 -4.74 9.32
CA ASN A 42 -7.69 -6.13 9.41
C ASN A 42 -6.80 -7.12 8.65
N LEU A 43 -5.79 -6.65 7.92
CA LEU A 43 -4.95 -7.53 7.14
C LEU A 43 -4.19 -8.59 7.97
N PRO A 44 -3.69 -8.27 9.18
CA PRO A 44 -3.03 -9.31 9.98
C PRO A 44 -3.93 -10.49 10.33
N ASP A 45 -5.23 -10.23 10.55
CA ASP A 45 -6.20 -11.28 10.87
C ASP A 45 -6.76 -11.94 9.61
N PHE A 46 -6.81 -11.22 8.51
CA PHE A 46 -7.36 -11.68 7.23
C PHE A 46 -6.40 -11.33 6.09
N PRO A 47 -5.25 -12.03 6.00
CA PRO A 47 -4.22 -11.68 4.99
C PRO A 47 -4.70 -11.76 3.55
N GLU A 48 -5.76 -12.51 3.30
CA GLU A 48 -6.33 -12.69 1.96
C GLU A 48 -7.47 -11.73 1.64
N LEU A 49 -7.68 -10.74 2.52
CA LEU A 49 -8.76 -9.76 2.33
C LEU A 49 -8.60 -8.95 1.04
N GLY A 50 -7.36 -8.63 0.68
CA GLY A 50 -7.09 -7.95 -0.58
C GLY A 50 -7.12 -8.88 -1.77
N ASP A 51 -7.14 -8.29 -2.97
CA ASP A 51 -7.16 -9.02 -4.23
C ASP A 51 -5.73 -9.33 -4.72
N ALA A 52 -5.61 -10.37 -5.54
CA ALA A 52 -4.36 -10.61 -6.26
C ALA A 52 -4.08 -9.44 -7.19
N VAL A 53 -2.80 -9.09 -7.34
CA VAL A 53 -2.41 -8.01 -8.23
C VAL A 53 -2.29 -8.56 -9.65
N PRO A 54 -3.07 -8.04 -10.64
CA PRO A 54 -2.96 -8.48 -12.01
C PRO A 54 -1.57 -8.22 -12.59
N ALA A 55 -1.07 -9.13 -13.41
CA ALA A 55 0.26 -9.01 -14.00
C ALA A 55 0.43 -7.72 -14.81
N GLU A 56 -0.62 -7.27 -15.48
CA GLU A 56 -0.61 -6.04 -16.29
C GLU A 56 -0.44 -4.76 -15.46
N CYS A 57 -0.59 -4.85 -14.15
CA CYS A 57 -0.38 -3.69 -13.27
C CYS A 57 1.11 -3.39 -13.03
N PHE A 58 1.98 -4.33 -13.36
CA PHE A 58 3.41 -4.18 -13.11
C PHE A 58 4.13 -3.57 -14.31
N PHE A 59 5.02 -2.63 -14.02
CA PHE A 59 5.94 -2.10 -15.02
C PHE A 59 6.93 -3.19 -15.46
N THR A 60 7.45 -3.93 -14.48
CA THR A 60 8.24 -5.13 -14.71
C THR A 60 7.71 -6.20 -13.78
N ILE A 61 7.23 -7.32 -14.33
CA ILE A 61 6.62 -8.36 -13.52
C ILE A 61 7.69 -9.06 -12.68
N PRO A 62 7.61 -8.98 -11.33
CA PRO A 62 8.57 -9.69 -10.48
C PRO A 62 8.29 -11.19 -10.50
N ALA A 63 9.33 -11.99 -10.21
CA ALA A 63 9.19 -13.44 -10.21
C ALA A 63 8.15 -13.96 -9.20
N ASP A 64 7.95 -13.20 -8.12
CA ASP A 64 7.04 -13.58 -7.02
C ASP A 64 5.76 -12.75 -7.00
N PHE A 65 5.34 -12.19 -8.14
CA PHE A 65 4.17 -11.30 -8.18
C PHE A 65 2.89 -11.98 -7.68
N GLU A 66 2.80 -13.29 -7.79
CA GLU A 66 1.64 -14.04 -7.33
C GLU A 66 1.45 -13.97 -5.81
N ARG A 67 2.49 -13.64 -5.07
CA ARG A 67 2.44 -13.48 -3.61
C ARG A 67 1.96 -12.09 -3.20
N LEU A 68 1.92 -11.16 -4.13
CA LEU A 68 1.52 -9.79 -3.87
C LEU A 68 0.01 -9.65 -3.95
N ARG A 69 -0.52 -8.87 -3.04
CA ARG A 69 -1.95 -8.56 -2.98
C ARG A 69 -2.11 -7.05 -2.85
N GLN A 70 -3.30 -6.58 -3.14
CA GLN A 70 -3.61 -5.16 -3.00
C GLN A 70 -4.96 -4.97 -2.32
N THR A 71 -5.04 -3.94 -1.50
CA THR A 71 -6.31 -3.46 -0.98
C THR A 71 -6.48 -2.01 -1.44
N HIS A 72 -7.71 -1.55 -1.48
CA HIS A 72 -8.04 -0.25 -2.03
C HIS A 72 -8.37 0.75 -0.94
N CYS A 73 -7.86 1.97 -1.10
CA CYS A 73 -8.25 3.16 -0.36
C CYS A 73 -8.37 4.26 -1.41
N LEU A 74 -9.44 4.19 -2.22
CA LEU A 74 -9.59 5.01 -3.42
C LEU A 74 -9.32 6.49 -3.18
N PRO A 75 -8.55 7.15 -4.03
CA PRO A 75 -8.04 6.70 -5.33
C PRO A 75 -6.71 5.96 -5.29
N TYR A 76 -6.31 5.47 -4.13
CA TYR A 76 -5.05 4.76 -3.93
C TYR A 76 -5.26 3.27 -3.82
N ARG A 77 -4.20 2.51 -4.10
CA ARG A 77 -4.13 1.11 -3.75
C ARG A 77 -2.89 0.85 -2.91
N ILE A 78 -3.03 -0.10 -2.00
CA ILE A 78 -1.99 -0.45 -1.04
C ILE A 78 -1.54 -1.86 -1.39
N VAL A 79 -0.28 -1.99 -1.80
CA VAL A 79 0.31 -3.28 -2.19
C VAL A 79 0.98 -3.88 -0.97
N TYR A 80 0.68 -5.14 -0.70
CA TYR A 80 1.24 -5.82 0.45
C TYR A 80 1.51 -7.30 0.14
N GLU A 81 2.26 -7.94 1.03
CA GLU A 81 2.42 -9.39 1.01
C GLU A 81 2.33 -9.95 2.42
N HIS A 82 1.94 -11.21 2.54
CA HIS A 82 1.90 -11.93 3.80
C HIS A 82 3.14 -12.81 3.88
N VAL A 83 4.03 -12.53 4.81
CA VAL A 83 5.31 -13.23 4.95
C VAL A 83 5.54 -13.59 6.41
N SER A 84 5.72 -14.89 6.67
CA SER A 84 6.08 -15.38 8.02
C SER A 84 5.17 -14.84 9.12
N GLY A 85 3.86 -14.82 8.87
CA GLY A 85 2.88 -14.37 9.85
C GLY A 85 2.77 -12.87 10.00
N GLU A 86 3.47 -12.09 9.18
CA GLU A 86 3.40 -10.64 9.17
C GLU A 86 2.85 -10.12 7.85
N ILE A 87 2.22 -8.96 7.91
CA ILE A 87 1.81 -8.23 6.71
C ILE A 87 2.87 -7.17 6.42
N HIS A 88 3.49 -7.27 5.25
CA HIS A 88 4.45 -6.28 4.79
C HIS A 88 3.77 -5.34 3.80
N ILE A 89 3.58 -4.09 4.19
CA ILE A 89 3.02 -3.05 3.32
C ILE A 89 4.16 -2.52 2.47
N LEU A 90 4.11 -2.75 1.16
CA LEU A 90 5.21 -2.44 0.26
C LEU A 90 5.09 -1.08 -0.41
N ALA A 91 3.87 -0.67 -0.75
CA ALA A 91 3.66 0.58 -1.48
C ALA A 91 2.24 1.10 -1.32
N ILE A 92 2.09 2.42 -1.36
CA ILE A 92 0.80 3.09 -1.56
C ILE A 92 0.95 3.89 -2.83
N ILE A 93 0.14 3.58 -3.83
CA ILE A 93 0.23 4.23 -5.13
C ILE A 93 -1.16 4.59 -5.64
N HIS A 94 -1.21 5.56 -6.55
CA HIS A 94 -2.46 5.91 -7.22
C HIS A 94 -2.94 4.70 -8.02
N SER A 95 -4.27 4.49 -8.07
CA SER A 95 -4.86 3.32 -8.71
C SER A 95 -4.52 3.19 -10.20
N SER A 96 -4.19 4.30 -10.87
CA SER A 96 -3.80 4.30 -12.28
C SER A 96 -2.29 4.12 -12.50
N ALA A 97 -1.48 4.15 -11.44
CA ALA A 97 -0.04 4.05 -11.56
C ALA A 97 0.40 2.58 -11.73
N MET A 98 1.49 2.40 -12.49
CA MET A 98 2.11 1.08 -12.62
C MET A 98 2.91 0.75 -11.36
N ILE A 99 2.93 -0.52 -11.01
CA ILE A 99 3.66 -1.02 -9.84
C ILE A 99 5.09 -1.34 -10.27
N ARG A 100 6.07 -0.84 -9.50
CA ARG A 100 7.47 -1.15 -9.72
C ARG A 100 7.81 -2.49 -9.07
N THR A 101 9.02 -2.99 -9.30
CA THR A 101 9.43 -4.27 -8.73
C THR A 101 9.50 -4.20 -7.20
N ARG A 102 9.39 -5.38 -6.57
CA ARG A 102 9.51 -5.52 -5.12
C ARG A 102 10.80 -4.91 -4.58
N ASP A 103 11.91 -5.09 -5.31
CA ASP A 103 13.22 -4.57 -4.88
C ASP A 103 13.24 -3.06 -4.77
N THR A 104 12.43 -2.37 -5.58
CA THR A 104 12.29 -0.91 -5.51
C THR A 104 11.57 -0.49 -4.23
N TYR A 105 10.61 -1.30 -3.77
CA TYR A 105 9.73 -0.93 -2.67
C TYR A 105 10.23 -1.37 -1.30
N TRP A 106 11.07 -2.38 -1.25
CA TRP A 106 11.43 -3.02 0.01
C TRP A 106 12.83 -2.68 0.50
N ASN A 107 13.27 -1.51 0.36
CA ASN A 107 14.59 -1.12 0.90
C ASN A 107 14.46 -0.17 2.07
#